data_a72fc12913e032a5d79e55233b0ef2f5
#
_entry.id   a72fc12913e032a5d79e55233b0ef2f5
#
_cell.length_a   1.000
_cell.length_b   1.000
_cell.length_c   1.000
_cell.angle_alpha   90.00
_cell.angle_beta   90.00
_cell.angle_gamma   90.00
#
_symmetry.space_group_name_H-M   'P 1'
#
loop_
_entity.id
_entity.type
_entity.pdbx_description
1 polymer ?
#
loop_
_entity_poly.entity_id
_entity_poly.type
_entity_poly.pdbx_seq_one_letter_code
_entity_poly.pdbx_strand_id
1 'polypeptide(L)'
;IVKKEYGGKSYSVTEYTMSEIVASIYNKIEQTGLSEGILFIDEINCVSETLAPAMLQFLQCKTFGNHQIPEGWIIAAAGNPPEYNKSVRDFDVVTLDRIKMIHVEPDYEVWKQYAYEQSIHPAIISYLNARPESFCRIETTVDGRLFATPRGWEDLSRFIEVYEKLGKKADREVIGQYLQYPKIAKDFSNYLEL
;
A
#
# COMPACT_ATOMS: atom_id res chain seq x y z
N ILE A 1 -9.02 30.73 -14.32
CA ILE A 1 -8.55 32.12 -14.14
C ILE A 1 -9.75 32.97 -13.86
N VAL A 2 -9.76 33.64 -12.71
CA VAL A 2 -10.83 34.54 -12.28
C VAL A 2 -10.30 35.97 -12.29
N LYS A 3 -11.12 36.94 -12.75
CA LYS A 3 -10.76 38.35 -12.66
C LYS A 3 -11.15 38.89 -11.28
N LYS A 4 -10.20 39.49 -10.58
CA LYS A 4 -10.43 40.13 -9.28
C LYS A 4 -9.98 41.59 -9.36
N GLU A 5 -10.69 42.48 -8.69
CA GLU A 5 -10.37 43.89 -8.60
C GLU A 5 -9.67 44.21 -7.27
N TYR A 6 -8.51 44.84 -7.34
CA TYR A 6 -7.79 45.34 -6.19
C TYR A 6 -7.36 46.79 -6.44
N GLY A 7 -7.78 47.70 -5.58
CA GLY A 7 -7.44 49.13 -5.69
C GLY A 7 -7.88 49.78 -7.01
N GLY A 8 -9.04 49.39 -7.55
CA GLY A 8 -9.59 49.90 -8.80
C GLY A 8 -8.90 49.39 -10.08
N LYS A 9 -8.06 48.34 -9.97
CA LYS A 9 -7.43 47.68 -11.12
C LYS A 9 -7.85 46.21 -11.17
N SER A 10 -8.14 45.74 -12.38
CA SER A 10 -8.51 44.36 -12.63
C SER A 10 -7.28 43.50 -12.87
N TYR A 11 -7.19 42.38 -12.14
CA TYR A 11 -6.10 41.40 -12.24
C TYR A 11 -6.69 40.02 -12.61
N SER A 12 -5.97 39.29 -13.45
CA SER A 12 -6.24 37.89 -13.69
C SER A 12 -5.58 37.06 -12.61
N VAL A 13 -6.38 36.35 -11.80
CA VAL A 13 -5.89 35.48 -10.73
C VAL A 13 -6.19 34.05 -11.08
N THR A 14 -5.21 33.17 -10.94
CA THR A 14 -5.44 31.73 -11.06
C THR A 14 -5.97 31.21 -9.72
N GLU A 15 -7.20 30.77 -9.70
CA GLU A 15 -7.75 30.02 -8.57
C GLU A 15 -7.64 28.54 -8.87
N TYR A 16 -7.13 27.81 -7.90
CA TYR A 16 -7.10 26.36 -7.95
C TYR A 16 -8.39 25.81 -7.33
N THR A 17 -9.01 24.85 -7.99
CA THR A 17 -10.09 24.09 -7.40
C THR A 17 -9.55 23.28 -6.22
N MET A 18 -10.35 23.10 -5.18
CA MET A 18 -9.99 22.24 -4.05
C MET A 18 -9.71 20.84 -4.56
N SER A 19 -8.55 20.27 -4.17
CA SER A 19 -8.23 18.88 -4.52
C SER A 19 -9.20 17.94 -3.82
N GLU A 20 -9.52 16.82 -4.46
CA GLU A 20 -10.38 15.79 -3.89
C GLU A 20 -9.85 15.27 -2.54
N ILE A 21 -8.53 15.23 -2.39
CA ILE A 21 -7.86 14.85 -1.13
C ILE A 21 -8.29 15.76 0.01
N VAL A 22 -8.22 17.08 -0.20
CA VAL A 22 -8.61 18.05 0.84
C VAL A 22 -10.12 18.08 1.02
N ALA A 23 -10.88 18.01 -0.06
CA ALA A 23 -12.35 17.95 -0.01
C ALA A 23 -12.86 16.74 0.78
N SER A 24 -12.20 15.58 0.68
CA SER A 24 -12.57 14.39 1.43
C SER A 24 -12.50 14.59 2.94
N ILE A 25 -11.54 15.37 3.42
CA ILE A 25 -11.40 15.72 4.84
C ILE A 25 -12.60 16.57 5.29
N TYR A 26 -12.91 17.64 4.55
CA TYR A 26 -14.06 18.50 4.89
C TYR A 26 -15.38 17.74 4.88
N ASN A 27 -15.59 16.91 3.86
CA ASN A 27 -16.77 16.03 3.79
C ASN A 27 -16.85 15.08 4.99
N LYS A 28 -15.69 14.54 5.44
CA LYS A 28 -15.66 13.66 6.60
C LYS A 28 -16.00 14.40 7.89
N ILE A 29 -15.50 15.62 8.06
CA ILE A 29 -15.86 16.49 9.20
C ILE A 29 -17.37 16.76 9.21
N GLU A 30 -17.97 17.13 8.08
CA GLU A 30 -19.41 17.36 7.97
C GLU A 30 -20.24 16.13 8.32
N GLN A 31 -19.80 14.94 7.85
CA GLN A 31 -20.51 13.68 8.11
C GLN A 31 -20.44 13.20 9.56
N THR A 32 -19.29 13.43 10.22
CA THR A 32 -19.03 12.84 11.55
C THR A 32 -19.07 13.85 12.70
N GLY A 33 -18.93 15.14 12.42
CA GLY A 33 -18.76 16.19 13.41
C GLY A 33 -17.39 16.16 14.12
N LEU A 34 -16.47 15.28 13.72
CA LEU A 34 -15.13 15.16 14.31
C LEU A 34 -14.18 16.20 13.71
N SER A 35 -13.53 16.99 14.56
CA SER A 35 -12.57 18.03 14.15
C SER A 35 -11.16 17.50 13.94
N GLU A 36 -10.87 16.26 14.31
CA GLU A 36 -9.56 15.64 14.20
C GLU A 36 -9.61 14.28 13.51
N GLY A 37 -8.50 13.86 12.92
CA GLY A 37 -8.43 12.59 12.21
C GLY A 37 -7.08 12.32 11.55
N ILE A 38 -7.05 11.23 10.79
CA ILE A 38 -5.88 10.82 10.03
C ILE A 38 -6.26 10.78 8.55
N LEU A 39 -5.51 11.50 7.72
CA LEU A 39 -5.51 11.32 6.28
C LEU A 39 -4.43 10.29 5.92
N PHE A 40 -4.84 9.12 5.46
CA PHE A 40 -3.92 8.09 4.99
C PHE A 40 -3.79 8.16 3.46
N ILE A 41 -2.55 8.21 2.96
CA ILE A 41 -2.23 8.25 1.53
C ILE A 41 -1.38 7.03 1.21
N ASP A 42 -1.93 6.13 0.41
CA ASP A 42 -1.20 4.95 -0.05
C ASP A 42 -0.40 5.25 -1.32
N GLU A 43 0.70 4.51 -1.53
CA GLU A 43 1.59 4.62 -2.69
C GLU A 43 2.10 6.05 -2.97
N ILE A 44 2.38 6.82 -1.93
CA ILE A 44 2.76 8.24 -2.01
C ILE A 44 3.95 8.51 -2.95
N ASN A 45 4.84 7.56 -3.11
CA ASN A 45 6.03 7.67 -3.94
C ASN A 45 5.87 7.08 -5.35
N CYS A 46 4.65 6.67 -5.73
CA CYS A 46 4.29 6.24 -7.08
C CYS A 46 3.67 7.35 -7.94
N VAL A 47 3.63 8.59 -7.45
CA VAL A 47 3.06 9.73 -8.17
C VAL A 47 3.90 10.12 -9.38
N SER A 48 3.23 10.69 -10.40
CA SER A 48 3.91 11.18 -11.61
C SER A 48 4.91 12.31 -11.30
N GLU A 49 5.89 12.52 -12.21
CA GLU A 49 6.88 13.61 -12.09
C GLU A 49 6.26 14.99 -11.91
N THR A 50 5.15 15.22 -12.58
CA THR A 50 4.46 16.50 -12.54
C THR A 50 3.74 16.76 -11.22
N LEU A 51 3.30 15.70 -10.54
CA LEU A 51 2.58 15.78 -9.27
C LEU A 51 3.49 15.67 -8.04
N ALA A 52 4.67 15.07 -8.19
CA ALA A 52 5.59 14.85 -7.06
C ALA A 52 5.90 16.12 -6.27
N PRO A 53 6.24 17.29 -6.89
CA PRO A 53 6.49 18.51 -6.14
C PRO A 53 5.28 19.00 -5.33
N ALA A 54 4.07 18.88 -5.89
CA ALA A 54 2.84 19.27 -5.20
C ALA A 54 2.52 18.34 -4.00
N MET A 55 2.77 17.06 -4.17
CA MET A 55 2.58 16.07 -3.08
C MET A 55 3.61 16.26 -1.98
N LEU A 56 4.86 16.56 -2.31
CA LEU A 56 5.89 16.89 -1.32
C LEU A 56 5.54 18.16 -0.54
N GLN A 57 5.11 19.21 -1.24
CA GLN A 57 4.62 20.42 -0.59
C GLN A 57 3.43 20.14 0.32
N PHE A 58 2.51 19.27 -0.11
CA PHE A 58 1.36 18.85 0.67
C PHE A 58 1.78 18.15 1.97
N LEU A 59 2.70 17.20 1.90
CA LEU A 59 3.25 16.52 3.09
C LEU A 59 3.92 17.50 4.06
N GLN A 60 4.66 18.47 3.54
CA GLN A 60 5.43 19.42 4.34
C GLN A 60 4.57 20.53 4.97
N CYS A 61 3.69 21.12 4.16
CA CYS A 61 2.95 22.33 4.52
C CYS A 61 1.49 22.05 4.89
N LYS A 62 1.00 20.83 4.69
CA LYS A 62 -0.42 20.47 4.83
C LYS A 62 -1.35 21.34 3.99
N THR A 63 -0.85 21.80 2.83
CA THR A 63 -1.61 22.63 1.89
C THR A 63 -1.55 22.07 0.49
N PHE A 64 -2.66 22.13 -0.23
CA PHE A 64 -2.75 21.80 -1.63
C PHE A 64 -3.32 23.01 -2.39
N GLY A 65 -2.48 23.66 -3.19
CA GLY A 65 -2.81 24.98 -3.74
C GLY A 65 -3.08 25.99 -2.62
N ASN A 66 -4.27 26.57 -2.61
CA ASN A 66 -4.71 27.55 -1.60
C ASN A 66 -5.51 26.92 -0.43
N HIS A 67 -5.66 25.62 -0.42
CA HIS A 67 -6.48 24.91 0.54
C HIS A 67 -5.61 24.19 1.57
N GLN A 68 -5.83 24.49 2.84
CA GLN A 68 -5.11 23.92 3.97
C GLN A 68 -5.93 22.79 4.60
N ILE A 69 -5.24 21.73 5.07
CA ILE A 69 -5.84 20.72 5.93
C ILE A 69 -6.18 21.37 7.27
N PRO A 70 -7.38 21.15 7.83
CA PRO A 70 -7.78 21.66 9.13
C PRO A 70 -6.83 21.22 10.24
N GLU A 71 -6.69 22.05 11.28
CA GLU A 71 -5.98 21.67 12.50
C GLU A 71 -6.59 20.40 13.10
N GLY A 72 -5.78 19.60 13.79
CA GLY A 72 -6.21 18.32 14.34
C GLY A 72 -6.04 17.13 13.38
N TRP A 73 -5.78 17.37 12.09
CA TRP A 73 -5.56 16.31 11.13
C TRP A 73 -4.07 15.99 10.93
N ILE A 74 -3.77 14.69 10.93
CA ILE A 74 -2.42 14.16 10.69
C ILE A 74 -2.39 13.49 9.33
N ILE A 75 -1.31 13.70 8.57
CA ILE A 75 -1.05 12.94 7.34
C ILE A 75 -0.18 11.73 7.71
N ALA A 76 -0.66 10.55 7.38
CA ALA A 76 0.12 9.32 7.35
C ALA A 76 0.17 8.84 5.90
N ALA A 77 1.34 8.42 5.44
CA ALA A 77 1.52 7.96 4.07
C ALA A 77 2.27 6.62 4.05
N ALA A 78 1.94 5.76 3.10
CA ALA A 78 2.67 4.54 2.83
C ALA A 78 3.30 4.60 1.43
N GLY A 79 4.41 3.92 1.27
CA GLY A 79 5.10 3.78 -0.01
C GLY A 79 5.97 2.55 -0.02
N ASN A 80 6.20 2.01 -1.20
CA ASN A 80 7.07 0.86 -1.37
C ASN A 80 8.51 1.33 -1.65
N PRO A 81 9.53 0.64 -1.16
CA PRO A 81 10.91 0.96 -1.49
C PRO A 81 11.21 0.65 -2.97
N PRO A 82 12.23 1.31 -3.57
CA PRO A 82 12.57 1.17 -4.99
C PRO A 82 12.89 -0.28 -5.42
N GLU A 83 13.34 -1.11 -4.50
CA GLU A 83 13.63 -2.51 -4.74
C GLU A 83 12.37 -3.30 -5.15
N TYR A 84 11.20 -2.88 -4.66
CA TYR A 84 9.93 -3.55 -4.95
C TYR A 84 9.20 -2.93 -6.15
N ASN A 85 9.42 -1.65 -6.43
CA ASN A 85 8.76 -0.97 -7.53
C ASN A 85 9.71 0.02 -8.22
N LYS A 86 10.06 -0.26 -9.49
CA LYS A 86 10.98 0.60 -10.27
C LYS A 86 10.41 1.98 -10.61
N SER A 87 9.11 2.15 -10.50
CA SER A 87 8.43 3.43 -10.74
C SER A 87 8.44 4.34 -9.52
N VAL A 88 8.94 3.85 -8.41
CA VAL A 88 9.04 4.57 -7.13
C VAL A 88 10.20 5.54 -7.17
N ARG A 89 10.02 6.71 -6.55
CA ARG A 89 11.04 7.72 -6.35
C ARG A 89 11.47 7.76 -4.91
N ASP A 90 12.76 7.95 -4.71
CA ASP A 90 13.29 8.29 -3.40
C ASP A 90 12.95 9.73 -3.06
N PHE A 91 12.59 9.96 -1.81
CA PHE A 91 12.48 11.31 -1.27
C PHE A 91 13.86 11.92 -1.05
N ASP A 92 14.00 13.17 -1.38
CA ASP A 92 15.22 13.92 -1.07
C ASP A 92 15.42 14.13 0.44
N VAL A 93 16.65 14.45 0.83
CA VAL A 93 17.01 14.64 2.25
C VAL A 93 16.17 15.73 2.91
N VAL A 94 15.81 16.78 2.16
CA VAL A 94 15.02 17.90 2.69
C VAL A 94 13.60 17.47 3.04
N THR A 95 13.03 16.56 2.26
CA THR A 95 11.74 15.96 2.53
C THR A 95 11.80 14.98 3.71
N LEU A 96 12.82 14.10 3.71
CA LEU A 96 13.02 13.12 4.78
C LEU A 96 13.24 13.78 6.15
N ASP A 97 13.89 14.92 6.21
CA ASP A 97 14.10 15.68 7.45
C ASP A 97 12.80 16.23 8.07
N ARG A 98 11.74 16.35 7.28
CA ARG A 98 10.44 16.90 7.71
C ARG A 98 9.38 15.84 8.00
N ILE A 99 9.64 14.60 7.68
CA ILE A 99 8.74 13.46 7.92
C ILE A 99 9.38 12.51 8.92
N LYS A 100 8.56 11.67 9.55
CA LYS A 100 9.05 10.53 10.36
C LYS A 100 8.86 9.28 9.55
N MET A 101 9.96 8.68 9.14
CA MET A 101 9.95 7.42 8.41
C MET A 101 9.90 6.23 9.37
N ILE A 102 8.99 5.32 9.11
CA ILE A 102 8.85 4.05 9.83
C ILE A 102 9.06 2.94 8.81
N HIS A 103 10.06 2.10 9.02
CA HIS A 103 10.28 0.91 8.21
C HIS A 103 9.36 -0.20 8.72
N VAL A 104 8.57 -0.76 7.80
CA VAL A 104 7.69 -1.89 8.07
C VAL A 104 8.25 -3.10 7.35
N GLU A 105 8.60 -4.12 8.11
CA GLU A 105 9.12 -5.38 7.59
C GLU A 105 8.10 -6.51 7.80
N PRO A 106 8.04 -7.49 6.89
CA PRO A 106 7.19 -8.65 7.06
C PRO A 106 7.69 -9.52 8.21
N ASP A 107 6.86 -9.71 9.24
CA ASP A 107 7.12 -10.59 10.38
C ASP A 107 6.14 -11.75 10.37
N TYR A 108 6.67 -12.98 10.31
CA TYR A 108 5.83 -14.17 10.24
C TYR A 108 5.04 -14.41 11.53
N GLU A 109 5.63 -14.20 12.71
CA GLU A 109 4.94 -14.44 13.98
C GLU A 109 3.78 -13.47 14.20
N VAL A 110 3.95 -12.21 13.80
CA VAL A 110 2.88 -11.21 13.82
C VAL A 110 1.80 -11.57 12.78
N TRP A 111 2.19 -11.92 11.56
CA TRP A 111 1.25 -12.33 10.52
C TRP A 111 0.49 -13.61 10.90
N LYS A 112 1.09 -14.52 11.62
CA LYS A 112 0.46 -15.75 12.09
C LYS A 112 -0.71 -15.48 13.03
N GLN A 113 -0.63 -14.46 13.90
CA GLN A 113 -1.75 -14.05 14.73
C GLN A 113 -2.91 -13.57 13.86
N TYR A 114 -2.62 -12.66 12.91
CA TYR A 114 -3.57 -12.23 11.90
C TYR A 114 -4.17 -13.40 11.10
N ALA A 115 -3.33 -14.39 10.71
CA ALA A 115 -3.76 -15.55 9.95
C ALA A 115 -4.80 -16.40 10.70
N TYR A 116 -4.66 -16.56 12.01
CA TYR A 116 -5.67 -17.22 12.83
C TYR A 116 -6.97 -16.43 12.92
N GLU A 117 -6.89 -15.11 13.11
CA GLU A 117 -8.06 -14.21 13.17
C GLU A 117 -8.84 -14.20 11.85
N GLN A 118 -8.12 -14.21 10.72
CA GLN A 118 -8.71 -14.21 9.37
C GLN A 118 -9.05 -15.61 8.85
N SER A 119 -8.88 -16.65 9.67
CA SER A 119 -9.16 -18.04 9.29
C SER A 119 -8.39 -18.48 8.04
N ILE A 120 -7.12 -18.08 7.91
CA ILE A 120 -6.24 -18.54 6.82
C ILE A 120 -6.15 -20.09 6.88
N HIS A 121 -6.15 -20.70 5.71
CA HIS A 121 -6.19 -22.15 5.55
C HIS A 121 -5.14 -22.87 6.42
N PRO A 122 -5.53 -23.88 7.23
CA PRO A 122 -4.63 -24.51 8.20
C PRO A 122 -3.36 -25.10 7.61
N ALA A 123 -3.43 -25.64 6.37
CA ALA A 123 -2.27 -26.20 5.69
C ALA A 123 -1.21 -25.11 5.38
N ILE A 124 -1.62 -23.86 5.08
CA ILE A 124 -0.69 -22.73 4.88
C ILE A 124 0.01 -22.40 6.19
N ILE A 125 -0.75 -22.25 7.27
CA ILE A 125 -0.18 -21.94 8.59
C ILE A 125 0.79 -23.04 9.03
N SER A 126 0.40 -24.30 8.86
CA SER A 126 1.23 -25.47 9.22
C SER A 126 2.51 -25.54 8.37
N TYR A 127 2.40 -25.32 7.06
CA TYR A 127 3.55 -25.27 6.17
C TYR A 127 4.53 -24.15 6.55
N LEU A 128 4.03 -22.94 6.77
CA LEU A 128 4.85 -21.78 7.12
C LEU A 128 5.45 -21.88 8.53
N ASN A 129 4.80 -22.59 9.47
CA ASN A 129 5.40 -22.95 10.76
C ASN A 129 6.65 -23.83 10.59
N ALA A 130 6.63 -24.75 9.63
CA ALA A 130 7.76 -25.63 9.34
C ALA A 130 8.83 -24.96 8.45
N ARG A 131 8.45 -23.93 7.69
CA ARG A 131 9.30 -23.26 6.69
C ARG A 131 9.06 -21.74 6.70
N PRO A 132 9.39 -21.03 7.80
CA PRO A 132 9.12 -19.61 7.93
C PRO A 132 9.86 -18.76 6.87
N GLU A 133 10.97 -19.24 6.33
CA GLU A 133 11.72 -18.62 5.24
C GLU A 133 10.91 -18.52 3.93
N SER A 134 9.83 -19.28 3.79
CA SER A 134 8.93 -19.24 2.63
C SER A 134 7.84 -18.18 2.74
N PHE A 135 7.69 -17.53 3.89
CA PHE A 135 6.63 -16.57 4.16
C PHE A 135 6.70 -15.32 3.29
N CYS A 136 7.87 -14.69 3.27
CA CYS A 136 8.12 -13.53 2.42
C CYS A 136 9.50 -13.64 1.78
N ARG A 137 9.51 -13.97 0.50
CA ARG A 137 10.73 -14.12 -0.27
C ARG A 137 10.60 -13.46 -1.63
N ILE A 138 11.52 -12.57 -1.94
CA ILE A 138 11.59 -11.86 -3.21
C ILE A 138 13.01 -11.99 -3.72
N GLU A 139 13.16 -12.43 -4.97
CA GLU A 139 14.44 -12.64 -5.62
C GLU A 139 14.37 -12.08 -7.05
N THR A 140 15.38 -11.30 -7.44
CA THR A 140 15.50 -10.79 -8.80
C THR A 140 16.46 -11.68 -9.57
N THR A 141 15.99 -12.24 -10.66
CA THR A 141 16.77 -13.08 -11.58
C THR A 141 16.88 -12.41 -12.96
N VAL A 142 17.67 -13.00 -13.84
CA VAL A 142 17.80 -12.53 -15.24
C VAL A 142 16.48 -12.65 -16.01
N ASP A 143 15.63 -13.63 -15.64
CA ASP A 143 14.35 -13.90 -16.29
C ASP A 143 13.18 -13.12 -15.67
N GLY A 144 13.42 -12.37 -14.60
CA GLY A 144 12.39 -11.61 -13.89
C GLY A 144 12.46 -11.73 -12.37
N ARG A 145 11.37 -11.37 -11.72
CA ARG A 145 11.25 -11.47 -10.26
C ARG A 145 10.52 -12.75 -9.87
N LEU A 146 11.09 -13.44 -8.90
CA LEU A 146 10.46 -14.56 -8.21
C LEU A 146 10.00 -14.07 -6.84
N PHE A 147 8.77 -14.39 -6.45
CA PHE A 147 8.28 -13.94 -5.16
C PHE A 147 7.22 -14.87 -4.54
N ALA A 148 7.25 -14.95 -3.23
CA ALA A 148 6.17 -15.40 -2.36
C ALA A 148 5.97 -14.32 -1.31
N THR A 149 4.75 -13.85 -1.12
CA THR A 149 4.43 -12.72 -0.24
C THR A 149 3.28 -13.06 0.70
N PRO A 150 3.15 -12.36 1.84
CA PRO A 150 2.01 -12.54 2.75
C PRO A 150 0.66 -12.45 2.04
N ARG A 151 0.50 -11.50 1.11
CA ARG A 151 -0.71 -11.35 0.28
C ARG A 151 -0.94 -12.57 -0.61
N GLY A 152 0.12 -13.07 -1.26
CA GLY A 152 0.02 -14.28 -2.09
C GLY A 152 -0.44 -15.50 -1.31
N TRP A 153 0.01 -15.67 -0.06
CA TRP A 153 -0.45 -16.73 0.82
C TRP A 153 -1.91 -16.57 1.23
N GLU A 154 -2.35 -15.36 1.53
CA GLU A 154 -3.75 -15.08 1.88
C GLU A 154 -4.69 -15.33 0.69
N ASP A 155 -4.34 -14.85 -0.50
CA ASP A 155 -5.14 -15.06 -1.70
C ASP A 155 -5.20 -16.53 -2.09
N LEU A 156 -4.09 -17.27 -1.94
CA LEU A 156 -4.03 -18.70 -2.12
C LEU A 156 -4.93 -19.45 -1.12
N SER A 157 -4.98 -19.00 0.14
CA SER A 157 -5.86 -19.56 1.16
C SER A 157 -7.32 -19.51 0.72
N ARG A 158 -7.78 -18.34 0.32
CA ARG A 158 -9.15 -18.14 -0.16
C ARG A 158 -9.46 -19.04 -1.37
N PHE A 159 -8.48 -19.19 -2.24
CA PHE A 159 -8.61 -20.02 -3.42
C PHE A 159 -8.72 -21.52 -3.06
N ILE A 160 -7.86 -22.03 -2.17
CA ILE A 160 -7.90 -23.44 -1.71
C ILE A 160 -9.26 -23.74 -1.10
N GLU A 161 -9.78 -22.89 -0.23
CA GLU A 161 -11.09 -23.09 0.39
C GLU A 161 -12.24 -23.22 -0.64
N VAL A 162 -12.20 -22.38 -1.70
CA VAL A 162 -13.19 -22.45 -2.77
C VAL A 162 -13.05 -23.77 -3.55
N TYR A 163 -11.82 -24.19 -3.84
CA TYR A 163 -11.55 -25.44 -4.55
C TYR A 163 -12.02 -26.65 -3.76
N GLU A 164 -11.77 -26.69 -2.47
CA GLU A 164 -12.22 -27.77 -1.58
C GLU A 164 -13.76 -27.86 -1.52
N LYS A 165 -14.45 -26.72 -1.43
CA LYS A 165 -15.93 -26.66 -1.51
C LYS A 165 -16.47 -27.20 -2.82
N LEU A 166 -15.69 -27.13 -3.91
CA LEU A 166 -16.02 -27.67 -5.22
C LEU A 166 -15.55 -29.13 -5.41
N GLY A 167 -14.96 -29.74 -4.38
CA GLY A 167 -14.39 -31.09 -4.44
C GLY A 167 -13.13 -31.17 -5.33
N LYS A 168 -12.44 -30.06 -5.54
CA LYS A 168 -11.20 -29.96 -6.32
C LYS A 168 -10.00 -29.77 -5.42
N LYS A 169 -8.81 -30.13 -5.91
CA LYS A 169 -7.52 -29.82 -5.26
C LYS A 169 -6.76 -28.77 -6.04
N ALA A 170 -6.10 -27.87 -5.32
CA ALA A 170 -5.18 -26.93 -5.95
C ALA A 170 -3.90 -27.68 -6.33
N ASP A 171 -3.58 -27.69 -7.62
CA ASP A 171 -2.36 -28.27 -8.14
C ASP A 171 -1.20 -27.26 -8.14
N ARG A 172 -0.02 -27.73 -8.53
CA ARG A 172 1.19 -26.91 -8.59
C ARG A 172 1.07 -25.71 -9.54
N GLU A 173 0.35 -25.85 -10.63
CA GLU A 173 0.20 -24.78 -11.64
C GLU A 173 -0.64 -23.64 -11.05
N VAL A 174 -1.73 -23.97 -10.41
CA VAL A 174 -2.60 -23.03 -9.72
C VAL A 174 -1.87 -22.34 -8.56
N ILE A 175 -1.19 -23.10 -7.70
CA ILE A 175 -0.40 -22.55 -6.59
C ILE A 175 0.66 -21.57 -7.12
N GLY A 176 1.30 -21.89 -8.24
CA GLY A 176 2.30 -21.04 -8.90
C GLY A 176 1.76 -19.70 -9.42
N GLN A 177 0.46 -19.54 -9.59
CA GLN A 177 -0.15 -18.26 -9.97
C GLN A 177 -0.16 -17.27 -8.79
N TYR A 178 -0.24 -17.76 -7.55
CA TYR A 178 -0.23 -16.96 -6.32
C TYR A 178 1.16 -16.82 -5.73
N LEU A 179 1.93 -17.92 -5.76
CA LEU A 179 3.30 -17.98 -5.28
C LEU A 179 4.25 -18.07 -6.48
N GLN A 180 4.60 -16.92 -7.04
CA GLN A 180 5.47 -16.83 -8.22
C GLN A 180 6.96 -17.10 -7.88
N TYR A 181 7.18 -18.00 -6.94
CA TYR A 181 8.47 -18.58 -6.59
C TYR A 181 8.41 -20.10 -6.79
N PRO A 182 8.88 -20.63 -7.93
CA PRO A 182 8.63 -22.00 -8.37
C PRO A 182 9.05 -23.09 -7.37
N LYS A 183 10.12 -22.85 -6.61
CA LYS A 183 10.58 -23.79 -5.58
C LYS A 183 9.58 -23.87 -4.43
N ILE A 184 9.08 -22.72 -3.96
CA ILE A 184 8.10 -22.63 -2.88
C ILE A 184 6.76 -23.22 -3.34
N ALA A 185 6.30 -22.86 -4.53
CA ALA A 185 5.05 -23.38 -5.08
C ALA A 185 5.07 -24.91 -5.22
N LYS A 186 6.19 -25.47 -5.70
CA LYS A 186 6.39 -26.93 -5.79
C LYS A 186 6.41 -27.59 -4.40
N ASP A 187 7.13 -27.02 -3.46
CA ASP A 187 7.29 -27.57 -2.13
C ASP A 187 5.95 -27.57 -1.37
N PHE A 188 5.21 -26.47 -1.47
CA PHE A 188 3.87 -26.36 -0.88
C PHE A 188 2.86 -27.27 -1.56
N SER A 189 2.90 -27.43 -2.89
CA SER A 189 2.04 -28.41 -3.60
C SER A 189 2.25 -29.82 -3.08
N ASN A 190 3.51 -30.25 -2.93
CA ASN A 190 3.83 -31.56 -2.36
C ASN A 190 3.35 -31.70 -0.90
N TYR A 191 3.41 -30.61 -0.13
CA TYR A 191 2.93 -30.58 1.26
C TYR A 191 1.41 -30.77 1.37
N LEU A 192 0.65 -30.23 0.40
CA LEU A 192 -0.82 -30.41 0.36
C LEU A 192 -1.26 -31.83 -0.04
N GLU A 193 -0.38 -32.64 -0.62
CA GLU A 193 -0.67 -34.02 -1.01
C GLU A 193 -0.45 -35.03 0.12
N LEU A 194 0.21 -34.59 1.23
CA LEU A 194 0.47 -35.44 2.41
C LEU A 194 -0.74 -35.51 3.34
#